data_759856da3048d15424404a4cd1adc57e
#
_entry.id   759856da3048d15424404a4cd1adc57e
#
_cell.length_a   1.000
_cell.length_b   1.000
_cell.length_c   1.000
_cell.angle_alpha   90.00
_cell.angle_beta   90.00
_cell.angle_gamma   90.00
#
_symmetry.space_group_name_H-M   'P 1'
#
loop_
_entity.id
_entity.type
_entity.pdbx_description
1 polymer ?
#
loop_
_entity_poly.entity_id
_entity_poly.type
_entity_poly.pdbx_seq_one_letter_code
_entity_poly.pdbx_strand_id
1 'polypeptide(L)'
;MSNYGVVHTGDVVYTKSPLKANPYGIIKANKGKPGIVSVLYGVYHTRENANADFIQMYFEQDARLNNYLRPLVNKGAKNTLLISDTDALEGEVCLAPTFDEQKAIGQFFDSLDNLITLHQRKYDKLQVLKKAMLEKMFPKNGSSV
;
A
#
# COMPACT_ATOMS: atom_id res chain seq x y z
N MET A 1 1.91 -3.77 -30.08
CA MET A 1 0.85 -3.25 -29.16
C MET A 1 1.52 -2.96 -27.82
N SER A 2 1.39 -1.76 -27.30
CA SER A 2 2.05 -1.41 -26.03
C SER A 2 1.36 -2.16 -24.88
N ASN A 3 2.12 -2.96 -24.17
CA ASN A 3 1.64 -3.73 -23.01
C ASN A 3 1.58 -2.84 -21.73
N TYR A 4 1.18 -1.59 -21.86
CA TYR A 4 1.11 -0.65 -20.75
C TYR A 4 -0.34 -0.30 -20.44
N GLY A 5 -0.68 -0.25 -19.15
CA GLY A 5 -1.98 0.24 -18.67
C GLY A 5 -1.93 1.72 -18.34
N VAL A 6 -3.04 2.42 -18.49
CA VAL A 6 -3.22 3.79 -18.02
C VAL A 6 -3.90 3.73 -16.65
N VAL A 7 -3.35 4.45 -15.67
CA VAL A 7 -3.91 4.57 -14.33
C VAL A 7 -4.33 6.01 -14.08
N HIS A 8 -5.53 6.23 -13.55
CA HIS A 8 -6.04 7.54 -13.16
C HIS A 8 -6.03 7.70 -11.63
N THR A 9 -6.14 8.93 -11.19
CA THR A 9 -6.35 9.20 -9.76
C THR A 9 -7.66 8.56 -9.30
N GLY A 10 -7.63 7.80 -8.20
CA GLY A 10 -8.79 7.08 -7.67
C GLY A 10 -8.96 5.65 -8.21
N ASP A 11 -8.11 5.20 -9.13
CA ASP A 11 -8.11 3.81 -9.55
C ASP A 11 -7.52 2.90 -8.47
N VAL A 12 -8.00 1.68 -8.42
CA VAL A 12 -7.41 0.61 -7.61
C VAL A 12 -6.40 -0.15 -8.45
N VAL A 13 -5.20 -0.31 -7.93
CA VAL A 13 -4.08 -0.94 -8.62
C VAL A 13 -3.66 -2.20 -7.88
N TYR A 14 -3.67 -3.32 -8.58
CA TYR A 14 -3.13 -4.60 -8.11
C TYR A 14 -1.71 -4.80 -8.65
N THR A 15 -0.75 -4.92 -7.76
CA THR A 15 0.65 -5.22 -8.10
C THR A 15 0.85 -6.73 -8.10
N LYS A 16 1.06 -7.32 -9.28
CA LYS A 16 1.24 -8.77 -9.50
C LYS A 16 2.68 -9.20 -9.19
N SER A 17 3.18 -8.83 -8.00
CA SER A 17 4.54 -9.15 -7.55
C SER A 17 4.52 -9.70 -6.13
N PRO A 18 5.11 -10.89 -5.89
CA PRO A 18 5.10 -11.50 -4.57
C PRO A 18 6.00 -10.75 -3.59
N LEU A 19 5.49 -10.51 -2.39
CA LEU A 19 6.25 -9.98 -1.26
C LEU A 19 6.27 -11.01 -0.12
N LYS A 20 7.18 -10.85 0.84
CA LYS A 20 7.32 -11.79 1.97
C LYS A 20 6.02 -11.96 2.76
N ALA A 21 5.35 -10.86 3.11
CA ALA A 21 4.07 -10.87 3.83
C ALA A 21 2.87 -11.11 2.90
N ASN A 22 2.97 -10.68 1.65
CA ASN A 22 1.90 -10.73 0.65
C ASN A 22 2.35 -11.52 -0.59
N PRO A 23 2.39 -12.87 -0.50
CA PRO A 23 2.93 -13.73 -1.57
C PRO A 23 2.07 -13.76 -2.83
N TYR A 24 0.90 -13.17 -2.82
CA TYR A 24 -0.03 -13.07 -3.95
C TYR A 24 -0.12 -11.64 -4.53
N GLY A 25 0.73 -10.71 -4.07
CA GLY A 25 0.74 -9.31 -4.50
C GLY A 25 0.04 -8.36 -3.53
N ILE A 26 -0.10 -7.11 -3.91
CA ILE A 26 -0.72 -6.05 -3.10
C ILE A 26 -1.74 -5.24 -3.89
N ILE A 27 -2.73 -4.70 -3.20
CA ILE A 27 -3.78 -3.85 -3.75
C ILE A 27 -3.71 -2.47 -3.09
N LYS A 28 -3.61 -1.40 -3.90
CA LYS A 28 -3.51 -0.01 -3.45
C LYS A 28 -4.36 0.90 -4.32
N ALA A 29 -4.83 2.02 -3.78
CA ALA A 29 -5.46 3.08 -4.55
C ALA A 29 -4.41 4.06 -5.09
N ASN A 30 -4.59 4.53 -6.32
CA ASN A 30 -3.75 5.60 -6.86
C ASN A 30 -4.22 6.96 -6.33
N LYS A 31 -3.52 7.48 -5.35
CA LYS A 31 -3.74 8.83 -4.78
C LYS A 31 -2.95 9.92 -5.50
N GLY A 32 -2.10 9.51 -6.44
CA GLY A 32 -1.23 10.38 -7.21
C GLY A 32 -1.85 10.86 -8.52
N LYS A 33 -1.01 11.46 -9.36
CA LYS A 33 -1.39 11.89 -10.71
C LYS A 33 -1.62 10.67 -11.63
N PRO A 34 -2.42 10.83 -12.70
CA PRO A 34 -2.52 9.83 -13.75
C PRO A 34 -1.15 9.49 -14.35
N GLY A 35 -0.99 8.24 -14.79
CA GLY A 35 0.27 7.77 -15.34
C GLY A 35 0.12 6.47 -16.14
N ILE A 36 1.26 5.93 -16.53
CA ILE A 36 1.36 4.68 -17.28
C ILE A 36 2.04 3.64 -16.40
N VAL A 37 1.47 2.44 -16.35
CA VAL A 37 1.98 1.32 -15.57
C VAL A 37 2.29 0.12 -16.47
N SER A 38 3.24 -0.71 -16.05
CA SER A 38 3.62 -1.92 -16.79
C SER A 38 2.60 -3.04 -16.63
N VAL A 39 2.77 -4.12 -17.37
CA VAL A 39 1.92 -5.33 -17.31
C VAL A 39 1.90 -6.04 -15.95
N LEU A 40 2.82 -5.69 -15.06
CA LEU A 40 2.83 -6.21 -13.68
C LEU A 40 1.72 -5.61 -12.80
N TYR A 41 0.98 -4.64 -13.33
CA TYR A 41 -0.10 -3.96 -12.62
C TYR A 41 -1.43 -4.21 -13.32
N GLY A 42 -2.42 -4.67 -12.57
CA GLY A 42 -3.83 -4.61 -12.95
C GLY A 42 -4.41 -3.28 -12.50
N VAL A 43 -5.12 -2.58 -13.39
CA VAL A 43 -5.77 -1.29 -13.08
C VAL A 43 -7.28 -1.48 -13.14
N TYR A 44 -7.96 -1.08 -12.07
CA TYR A 44 -9.40 -1.25 -11.91
C TYR A 44 -10.05 0.07 -11.53
N HIS A 45 -11.10 0.44 -12.25
CA HIS A 45 -11.93 1.59 -11.92
C HIS A 45 -12.99 1.18 -10.90
N THR A 46 -13.16 1.97 -9.85
CA THR A 46 -14.23 1.72 -8.89
C THR A 46 -15.59 2.11 -9.48
N ARG A 47 -16.62 1.34 -9.14
CA ARG A 47 -18.00 1.73 -9.43
C ARG A 47 -18.45 2.84 -8.49
N GLU A 48 -19.56 3.51 -8.81
CA GLU A 48 -20.13 4.62 -8.03
C GLU A 48 -20.42 4.28 -6.56
N ASN A 49 -20.66 3.01 -6.24
CA ASN A 49 -20.93 2.51 -4.90
C ASN A 49 -19.67 2.08 -4.11
N ALA A 50 -18.48 2.22 -4.68
CA ALA A 50 -17.24 1.75 -4.07
C ALA A 50 -16.19 2.87 -4.01
N ASN A 51 -15.66 3.12 -2.82
CA ASN A 51 -14.61 4.11 -2.57
C ASN A 51 -13.23 3.44 -2.62
N ALA A 52 -12.31 3.96 -3.44
CA ALA A 52 -10.99 3.37 -3.65
C ALA A 52 -10.12 3.38 -2.37
N ASP A 53 -10.20 4.42 -1.56
CA ASP A 53 -9.46 4.53 -0.30
C ASP A 53 -9.95 3.48 0.71
N PHE A 54 -11.27 3.26 0.77
CA PHE A 54 -11.85 2.19 1.58
C PHE A 54 -11.35 0.82 1.14
N ILE A 55 -11.35 0.55 -0.17
CA ILE A 55 -10.85 -0.72 -0.74
C ILE A 55 -9.37 -0.91 -0.37
N GLN A 56 -8.55 0.13 -0.49
CA GLN A 56 -7.16 0.06 -0.05
C GLN A 56 -7.06 -0.32 1.43
N MET A 57 -7.79 0.36 2.31
CA MET A 57 -7.76 0.09 3.75
C MET A 57 -8.29 -1.31 4.10
N TYR A 58 -9.30 -1.79 3.37
CA TYR A 58 -9.79 -3.15 3.53
C TYR A 58 -8.69 -4.19 3.30
N PHE A 59 -7.84 -3.97 2.29
CA PHE A 59 -6.74 -4.84 1.92
C PHE A 59 -5.40 -4.53 2.62
N GLU A 60 -5.32 -3.54 3.49
CA GLU A 60 -4.15 -3.29 4.35
C GLU A 60 -3.90 -4.43 5.35
N GLN A 61 -4.94 -5.21 5.69
CA GLN A 61 -4.76 -6.42 6.48
C GLN A 61 -4.26 -7.57 5.61
N ASP A 62 -3.03 -8.01 5.84
CA ASP A 62 -2.39 -9.11 5.10
C ASP A 62 -3.27 -10.37 5.04
N ALA A 63 -3.96 -10.71 6.12
CA ALA A 63 -4.86 -11.86 6.16
C ALA A 63 -6.03 -11.72 5.17
N ARG A 64 -6.68 -10.56 5.11
CA ARG A 64 -7.78 -10.28 4.17
C ARG A 64 -7.30 -10.32 2.73
N LEU A 65 -6.19 -9.62 2.46
CA LEU A 65 -5.58 -9.58 1.14
C LEU A 65 -5.20 -10.97 0.64
N ASN A 66 -4.51 -11.74 1.46
CA ASN A 66 -4.07 -13.10 1.10
C ASN A 66 -5.26 -14.06 0.94
N ASN A 67 -6.29 -13.96 1.78
CA ASN A 67 -7.50 -14.78 1.66
C ASN A 67 -8.28 -14.46 0.38
N TYR A 68 -8.32 -13.17 -0.02
CA TYR A 68 -8.95 -12.75 -1.27
C TYR A 68 -8.19 -13.26 -2.50
N LEU A 69 -6.88 -13.04 -2.53
CA LEU A 69 -6.05 -13.35 -3.72
C LEU A 69 -5.70 -14.83 -3.86
N ARG A 70 -5.57 -15.56 -2.76
CA ARG A 70 -5.12 -16.97 -2.76
C ARG A 70 -5.90 -17.88 -3.71
N PRO A 71 -7.24 -17.86 -3.74
CA PRO A 71 -8.01 -18.71 -4.65
C PRO A 71 -7.94 -18.26 -6.12
N LEU A 72 -7.60 -16.97 -6.37
CA LEU A 72 -7.65 -16.34 -7.69
C LEU A 72 -6.30 -16.37 -8.41
N VAL A 73 -5.20 -16.48 -7.67
CA VAL A 73 -3.84 -16.36 -8.21
C VAL A 73 -3.17 -17.72 -8.34
N ASN A 74 -2.72 -18.05 -9.55
CA ASN A 74 -1.87 -19.19 -9.79
C ASN A 74 -0.40 -18.78 -9.76
N LYS A 75 0.45 -19.62 -9.17
CA LYS A 75 1.90 -19.42 -9.16
C LYS A 75 2.54 -20.12 -10.35
N GLY A 76 3.17 -19.34 -11.21
CA GLY A 76 3.97 -19.82 -12.32
C GLY A 76 5.43 -20.09 -11.95
N ALA A 77 6.25 -20.36 -12.96
CA ALA A 77 7.69 -20.51 -12.80
C ALA A 77 8.34 -19.24 -12.24
N LYS A 78 9.39 -19.40 -11.43
CA LYS A 78 10.13 -18.28 -10.79
C LYS A 78 9.26 -17.36 -9.92
N ASN A 79 8.23 -17.92 -9.26
CA ASN A 79 7.27 -17.15 -8.44
C ASN A 79 6.48 -16.06 -9.18
N THR A 80 6.34 -16.19 -10.50
CA THR A 80 5.47 -15.30 -11.28
C THR A 80 4.01 -15.52 -10.86
N LEU A 81 3.28 -14.44 -10.64
CA LEU A 81 1.84 -14.49 -10.34
C LEU A 81 1.06 -14.47 -11.65
N LEU A 82 0.30 -15.55 -11.89
CA LEU A 82 -0.55 -15.72 -13.06
C LEU A 82 -2.01 -15.48 -12.67
N ILE A 83 -2.54 -14.37 -13.11
CA ILE A 83 -3.94 -13.99 -12.90
C ILE A 83 -4.36 -13.07 -14.04
N SER A 84 -5.53 -13.32 -14.61
CA SER A 84 -6.14 -12.41 -15.57
C SER A 84 -6.76 -11.21 -14.83
N ASP A 85 -6.97 -10.10 -15.54
CA ASP A 85 -7.60 -8.92 -14.94
C ASP A 85 -9.07 -9.18 -14.58
N THR A 86 -9.73 -10.09 -15.27
CA THR A 86 -11.11 -10.54 -14.95
C THR A 86 -11.14 -11.43 -13.72
N ASP A 87 -10.24 -12.42 -13.62
CA ASP A 87 -10.19 -13.34 -12.48
C ASP A 87 -9.91 -12.60 -11.17
N ALA A 88 -9.11 -11.52 -11.22
CA ALA A 88 -8.84 -10.68 -10.07
C ALA A 88 -10.08 -9.97 -9.48
N LEU A 89 -11.19 -9.90 -10.24
CA LEU A 89 -12.47 -9.31 -9.81
C LEU A 89 -13.49 -10.35 -9.32
N GLU A 90 -13.17 -11.64 -9.36
CA GLU A 90 -14.11 -12.71 -8.97
C GLU A 90 -14.26 -12.84 -7.44
N GLY A 91 -13.38 -12.23 -6.65
CA GLY A 91 -13.47 -12.26 -5.21
C GLY A 91 -14.51 -11.29 -4.66
N GLU A 92 -14.96 -11.53 -3.42
CA GLU A 92 -15.92 -10.69 -2.74
C GLU A 92 -15.26 -9.75 -1.73
N VAL A 93 -15.71 -8.49 -1.72
CA VAL A 93 -15.29 -7.46 -0.76
C VAL A 93 -16.51 -6.96 0.00
N CYS A 94 -16.47 -7.06 1.33
CA CYS A 94 -17.54 -6.50 2.17
C CYS A 94 -17.38 -4.97 2.25
N LEU A 95 -18.24 -4.23 1.58
CA LEU A 95 -18.28 -2.78 1.62
C LEU A 95 -19.15 -2.28 2.78
N ALA A 96 -18.80 -1.13 3.36
CA ALA A 96 -19.72 -0.40 4.23
C ALA A 96 -20.96 0.04 3.44
N PRO A 97 -22.15 0.12 4.08
CA PRO A 97 -23.45 0.27 3.39
C PRO A 97 -23.56 1.49 2.50
N THR A 98 -22.93 2.60 2.87
CA THR A 98 -23.00 3.84 2.12
C THR A 98 -21.63 4.31 1.65
N PHE A 99 -21.60 5.00 0.51
CA PHE A 99 -20.38 5.60 -0.02
C PHE A 99 -19.75 6.62 0.96
N ASP A 100 -20.59 7.39 1.66
CA ASP A 100 -20.11 8.37 2.64
C ASP A 100 -19.44 7.71 3.84
N GLU A 101 -19.97 6.58 4.30
CA GLU A 101 -19.34 5.80 5.37
C GLU A 101 -18.00 5.21 4.92
N GLN A 102 -17.95 4.64 3.71
CA GLN A 102 -16.69 4.16 3.13
C GLN A 102 -15.64 5.27 3.05
N LYS A 103 -16.05 6.45 2.58
CA LYS A 103 -15.18 7.62 2.48
C LYS A 103 -14.69 8.08 3.85
N ALA A 104 -15.56 8.14 4.84
CA ALA A 104 -15.20 8.51 6.22
C ALA A 104 -14.20 7.53 6.83
N ILE A 105 -14.39 6.23 6.63
CA ILE A 105 -13.45 5.19 7.08
C ILE A 105 -12.10 5.35 6.38
N GLY A 106 -12.06 5.50 5.06
CA GLY A 106 -10.83 5.71 4.30
C GLY A 106 -10.05 6.93 4.80
N GLN A 107 -10.73 8.07 4.96
CA GLN A 107 -10.12 9.31 5.46
C GLN A 107 -9.60 9.20 6.90
N PHE A 108 -10.30 8.46 7.75
CA PHE A 108 -9.86 8.22 9.12
C PHE A 108 -8.51 7.48 9.14
N PHE A 109 -8.37 6.40 8.39
CA PHE A 109 -7.12 5.65 8.32
C PHE A 109 -6.00 6.43 7.62
N ASP A 110 -6.29 7.19 6.56
CA ASP A 110 -5.31 8.11 5.95
C ASP A 110 -4.78 9.13 6.95
N SER A 111 -5.65 9.66 7.81
CA SER A 111 -5.24 10.57 8.87
C SER A 111 -4.32 9.91 9.89
N LEU A 112 -4.59 8.65 10.27
CA LEU A 112 -3.72 7.87 11.15
C LEU A 112 -2.36 7.61 10.50
N ASP A 113 -2.31 7.23 9.24
CA ASP A 113 -1.06 6.99 8.51
C ASP A 113 -0.21 8.25 8.40
N ASN A 114 -0.85 9.40 8.17
CA ASN A 114 -0.16 10.68 8.17
C ASN A 114 0.43 11.02 9.55
N LEU A 115 -0.30 10.77 10.64
CA LEU A 115 0.19 10.95 12.00
C LEU A 115 1.37 10.01 12.31
N ILE A 116 1.26 8.74 11.95
CA ILE A 116 2.33 7.76 12.12
C ILE A 116 3.60 8.24 11.39
N THR A 117 3.46 8.65 10.13
CA THR A 117 4.58 9.16 9.32
C THR A 117 5.22 10.40 9.94
N LEU A 118 4.41 11.34 10.43
CA LEU A 118 4.89 12.56 11.07
C LEU A 118 5.66 12.26 12.36
N HIS A 119 5.13 11.36 13.20
CA HIS A 119 5.79 10.94 14.44
C HIS A 119 7.08 10.18 14.16
N GLN A 120 7.11 9.32 13.14
CA GLN A 120 8.33 8.62 12.73
C GLN A 120 9.41 9.60 12.30
N ARG A 121 9.10 10.58 11.47
CA ARG A 121 10.05 11.63 11.07
C ARG A 121 10.57 12.44 12.26
N LYS A 122 9.71 12.73 13.25
CA LYS A 122 10.10 13.42 14.48
C LYS A 122 11.04 12.56 15.32
N TYR A 123 10.71 11.27 15.45
CA TYR A 123 11.56 10.31 16.16
C TYR A 123 12.96 10.23 15.52
N ASP A 124 13.03 10.07 14.20
CA ASP A 124 14.29 9.97 13.47
C ASP A 124 15.16 11.23 13.67
N LYS A 125 14.55 12.43 13.60
CA LYS A 125 15.24 13.69 13.89
C LYS A 125 15.79 13.75 15.32
N LEU A 126 15.02 13.29 16.30
CA LEU A 126 15.47 13.26 17.71
C LEU A 126 16.60 12.25 17.90
N GLN A 127 16.60 11.12 17.22
CA GLN A 127 17.69 10.15 17.24
C GLN A 127 18.98 10.74 16.67
N VAL A 128 18.89 11.44 15.55
CA VAL A 128 20.04 12.15 14.95
C VAL A 128 20.58 13.21 15.92
N LEU A 129 19.71 14.02 16.52
CA LEU A 129 20.09 15.03 17.50
C LEU A 129 20.76 14.41 18.72
N LYS A 130 20.19 13.35 19.29
CA LYS A 130 20.77 12.62 20.42
C LYS A 130 22.18 12.15 20.10
N LYS A 131 22.37 11.52 18.93
CA LYS A 131 23.69 11.04 18.47
C LYS A 131 24.70 12.18 18.38
N ALA A 132 24.31 13.30 17.72
CA ALA A 132 25.20 14.47 17.57
C ALA A 132 25.56 15.09 18.92
N MET A 133 24.63 15.15 19.88
CA MET A 133 24.91 15.68 21.23
C MET A 133 25.81 14.76 22.02
N LEU A 134 25.62 13.43 21.93
CA LEU A 134 26.53 12.47 22.57
C LEU A 134 27.97 12.59 22.03
N GLU A 135 28.15 12.73 20.73
CA GLU A 135 29.45 12.93 20.09
C GLU A 135 30.09 14.26 20.52
N LYS A 136 29.31 15.32 20.67
CA LYS A 136 29.77 16.65 21.01
C LYS A 136 30.08 16.81 22.50
N MET A 137 29.25 16.22 23.38
CA MET A 137 29.38 16.34 24.84
C MET A 137 30.37 15.33 25.44
N PHE A 138 30.67 14.24 24.74
CA PHE A 138 31.65 13.22 25.14
C PHE A 138 32.75 13.10 24.07
N PRO A 139 33.61 14.12 23.89
CA PRO A 139 34.66 14.09 22.89
C PRO A 139 35.69 12.99 23.20
N LYS A 140 36.24 12.39 22.14
CA LYS A 140 37.22 11.29 22.24
C LYS A 140 38.55 11.71 22.90
N ASN A 141 38.83 13.01 22.96
CA ASN A 141 40.06 13.61 23.52
C ASN A 141 39.73 14.41 24.77
N GLY A 142 39.07 13.85 25.74
CA GLY A 142 38.90 14.42 27.08
C GLY A 142 40.12 14.15 27.94
N SER A 143 40.38 15.01 28.95
CA SER A 143 41.42 14.78 29.96
C SER A 143 41.15 13.43 30.62
N SER A 144 42.16 12.55 30.66
CA SER A 144 42.12 11.32 31.47
C SER A 144 42.00 11.68 32.95
N VAL A 145 41.06 11.06 33.61
CA VAL A 145 40.91 11.15 35.07
C VAL A 145 41.98 10.32 35.74
#